data_b29a11e45c161bdcb017eea377dc2f07
#
_entry.id   b29a11e45c161bdcb017eea377dc2f07
#
_cell.length_a   1.000
_cell.length_b   1.000
_cell.length_c   1.000
_cell.angle_alpha   90.00
_cell.angle_beta   90.00
_cell.angle_gamma   90.00
#
_symmetry.space_group_name_H-M   'P 1'
#
loop_
_entity.id
_entity.type
_entity.pdbx_description
1 polymer ?
#
loop_
_entity_poly.entity_id
_entity_poly.type
_entity_poly.pdbx_seq_one_letter_code
_entity_poly.pdbx_strand_id
1 'polypeptide(L)'
;LLVGILVGAGQQLTGINSIMYYGIKVLKEAGFSESAALIANIAPGTIAVLGSILSLRLMERVPRRVMVITGYSSTAFFHVLIAGASMLLPADNAARPWILLVLIVCFVGAMQTCLNVSTWVIMSELFPLRVRAAGMGISAFSGWMMNGVLSLAFPVILGAVGLTGSFIGFAVVNVIIALLMFRN
;
A
#
# COMPACT_ATOMS: atom_id res chain seq x y z
N LEU A 1 20.58 -10.06 -5.60
CA LEU A 1 19.54 -9.85 -6.59
C LEU A 1 18.16 -10.28 -6.08
N LEU A 2 18.02 -11.52 -5.56
CA LEU A 2 16.73 -12.02 -5.04
C LEU A 2 16.09 -11.10 -4.00
N VAL A 3 16.88 -10.57 -3.06
CA VAL A 3 16.39 -9.63 -2.04
C VAL A 3 15.85 -8.35 -2.69
N GLY A 4 16.53 -7.80 -3.69
CA GLY A 4 16.04 -6.62 -4.41
C GLY A 4 14.72 -6.88 -5.13
N ILE A 5 14.58 -8.04 -5.78
CA ILE A 5 13.32 -8.47 -6.43
C ILE A 5 12.20 -8.58 -5.39
N LEU A 6 12.46 -9.22 -4.25
CA LEU A 6 11.48 -9.37 -3.18
C LEU A 6 11.06 -8.04 -2.56
N VAL A 7 12.01 -7.12 -2.38
CA VAL A 7 11.73 -5.78 -1.86
C VAL A 7 10.87 -4.97 -2.85
N GLY A 8 11.22 -5.00 -4.15
CA GLY A 8 10.46 -4.31 -5.18
C GLY A 8 9.05 -4.88 -5.37
N ALA A 9 8.92 -6.21 -5.47
CA ALA A 9 7.63 -6.88 -5.59
C ALA A 9 6.79 -6.73 -4.31
N GLY A 10 7.42 -6.85 -3.14
CA GLY A 10 6.76 -6.72 -1.84
C GLY A 10 6.09 -5.35 -1.65
N GLN A 11 6.74 -4.27 -2.11
CA GLN A 11 6.15 -2.94 -2.08
C GLN A 11 4.82 -2.88 -2.84
N GLN A 12 4.74 -3.52 -4.00
CA GLN A 12 3.51 -3.52 -4.81
C GLN A 12 2.39 -4.36 -4.15
N LEU A 13 2.76 -5.41 -3.44
CA LEU A 13 1.84 -6.28 -2.71
C LEU A 13 1.19 -5.59 -1.50
N THR A 14 1.61 -4.38 -1.14
CA THR A 14 0.89 -3.56 -0.14
C THR A 14 -0.51 -3.16 -0.59
N GLY A 15 -0.83 -3.23 -1.87
CA GLY A 15 -2.12 -2.82 -2.42
C GLY A 15 -2.25 -1.31 -2.66
N ILE A 16 -1.19 -0.53 -2.48
CA ILE A 16 -1.23 0.93 -2.67
C ILE A 16 -1.70 1.32 -4.07
N ASN A 17 -1.17 0.67 -5.09
CA ASN A 17 -1.53 1.00 -6.47
C ASN A 17 -2.97 0.58 -6.81
N SER A 18 -3.51 -0.45 -6.16
CA SER A 18 -4.92 -0.80 -6.28
C SER A 18 -5.82 0.35 -5.80
N ILE A 19 -5.45 1.03 -4.72
CA ILE A 19 -6.17 2.22 -4.24
C ILE A 19 -5.93 3.41 -5.18
N MET A 20 -4.70 3.62 -5.65
CA MET A 20 -4.39 4.78 -6.51
C MET A 20 -5.08 4.69 -7.88
N TYR A 21 -5.16 3.50 -8.47
CA TYR A 21 -5.77 3.32 -9.79
C TYR A 21 -7.29 3.14 -9.72
N TYR A 22 -7.79 2.47 -8.70
CA TYR A 22 -9.20 2.11 -8.54
C TYR A 22 -9.88 2.80 -7.37
N GLY A 23 -9.30 3.90 -6.84
CA GLY A 23 -9.78 4.60 -5.65
C GLY A 23 -11.25 5.00 -5.74
N ILE A 24 -11.70 5.52 -6.89
CA ILE A 24 -13.10 5.87 -7.12
C ILE A 24 -13.99 4.62 -7.01
N LYS A 25 -13.58 3.48 -7.61
CA LYS A 25 -14.33 2.22 -7.54
C LYS A 25 -14.40 1.71 -6.10
N VAL A 26 -13.28 1.75 -5.38
CA VAL A 26 -13.21 1.35 -3.97
C VAL A 26 -14.11 2.23 -3.10
N LEU A 27 -14.13 3.54 -3.32
CA LEU A 27 -14.99 4.47 -2.59
C LEU A 27 -16.48 4.29 -2.94
N LYS A 28 -16.81 3.95 -4.19
CA LYS A 28 -18.19 3.56 -4.56
C LYS A 28 -18.63 2.28 -3.83
N GLU A 29 -17.78 1.26 -3.77
CA GLU A 29 -18.02 0.03 -2.99
C GLU A 29 -18.13 0.32 -1.48
N ALA A 30 -17.43 1.34 -0.99
CA ALA A 30 -17.56 1.80 0.40
C ALA A 30 -18.90 2.49 0.69
N GLY A 31 -19.64 2.92 -0.35
CA GLY A 31 -20.97 3.52 -0.23
C GLY A 31 -21.08 4.98 -0.65
N PHE A 32 -20.03 5.56 -1.26
CA PHE A 32 -20.12 6.90 -1.84
C PHE A 32 -20.90 6.91 -3.16
N SER A 33 -21.66 8.00 -3.40
CA SER A 33 -22.18 8.29 -4.73
C SER A 33 -21.00 8.58 -5.69
N GLU A 34 -21.24 8.52 -7.00
CA GLU A 34 -20.19 8.69 -8.00
C GLU A 34 -19.50 10.05 -7.89
N SER A 35 -20.27 11.12 -7.76
CA SER A 35 -19.75 12.49 -7.60
C SER A 35 -18.99 12.67 -6.29
N ALA A 36 -19.49 12.10 -5.20
CA ALA A 36 -18.82 12.16 -3.90
C ALA A 36 -17.52 11.34 -3.90
N ALA A 37 -17.48 10.17 -4.56
CA ALA A 37 -16.29 9.36 -4.69
C ALA A 37 -15.18 10.07 -5.49
N LEU A 38 -15.53 10.80 -6.55
CA LEU A 38 -14.58 11.61 -7.31
C LEU A 38 -13.90 12.67 -6.43
N ILE A 39 -14.68 13.39 -5.64
CA ILE A 39 -14.16 14.43 -4.72
C ILE A 39 -13.34 13.78 -3.59
N ALA A 40 -13.86 12.73 -2.97
CA ALA A 40 -13.21 12.03 -1.86
C ALA A 40 -11.86 11.40 -2.29
N ASN A 41 -11.70 11.02 -3.56
CA ASN A 41 -10.47 10.44 -4.08
C ASN A 41 -9.29 11.44 -4.14
N ILE A 42 -9.53 12.71 -3.91
CA ILE A 42 -8.47 13.73 -3.76
C ILE A 42 -7.70 13.51 -2.46
N ALA A 43 -8.36 13.05 -1.40
CA ALA A 43 -7.75 12.89 -0.07
C ALA A 43 -6.59 11.86 -0.04
N PRO A 44 -6.72 10.63 -0.57
CA PRO A 44 -5.60 9.70 -0.69
C PRO A 44 -4.43 10.28 -1.50
N GLY A 45 -4.70 11.00 -2.59
CA GLY A 45 -3.66 11.65 -3.39
C GLY A 45 -2.90 12.73 -2.61
N THR A 46 -3.62 13.58 -1.89
CA THR A 46 -3.02 14.64 -1.07
C THR A 46 -2.15 14.08 0.04
N ILE A 47 -2.65 13.09 0.79
CA ILE A 47 -1.87 12.47 1.87
C ILE A 47 -0.66 11.70 1.34
N ALA A 48 -0.72 11.17 0.12
CA ALA A 48 0.41 10.52 -0.51
C ALA A 48 1.59 11.48 -0.71
N VAL A 49 1.32 12.71 -1.16
CA VAL A 49 2.35 13.74 -1.31
C VAL A 49 2.92 14.15 0.06
N LEU A 50 2.05 14.43 1.03
CA LEU A 50 2.46 14.82 2.38
C LEU A 50 3.27 13.71 3.06
N GLY A 51 2.84 12.46 2.93
CA GLY A 51 3.55 11.30 3.44
C GLY A 51 4.94 11.13 2.83
N SER A 52 5.07 11.34 1.52
CA SER A 52 6.36 11.27 0.84
C SER A 52 7.33 12.37 1.31
N ILE A 53 6.84 13.59 1.52
CA ILE A 53 7.64 14.69 2.09
C ILE A 53 8.09 14.36 3.51
N LEU A 54 7.20 13.82 4.33
CA LEU A 54 7.52 13.40 5.69
C LEU A 54 8.53 12.26 5.69
N SER A 55 8.43 11.32 4.76
CA SER A 55 9.37 10.20 4.59
C SER A 55 10.81 10.68 4.41
N LEU A 56 11.04 11.72 3.60
CA LEU A 56 12.38 12.28 3.39
C LEU A 56 13.01 12.76 4.70
N ARG A 57 12.24 13.43 5.56
CA ARG A 57 12.71 13.90 6.88
C ARG A 57 12.94 12.75 7.87
N LEU A 58 12.07 11.74 7.85
CA LEU A 58 12.21 10.59 8.74
C LEU A 58 13.43 9.74 8.37
N MET A 59 13.76 9.60 7.10
CA MET A 59 14.90 8.82 6.64
C MET A 59 16.26 9.33 7.14
N GLU A 60 16.36 10.60 7.51
CA GLU A 60 17.56 11.17 8.12
C GLU A 60 17.72 10.75 9.60
N ARG A 61 16.63 10.35 10.27
CA ARG A 61 16.57 10.11 11.71
C ARG A 61 16.28 8.68 12.10
N VAL A 62 15.60 7.93 11.23
CA VAL A 62 15.10 6.58 11.52
C VAL A 62 15.82 5.55 10.65
N PRO A 63 16.32 4.45 11.24
CA PRO A 63 16.93 3.37 10.47
C PRO A 63 15.97 2.81 9.42
N ARG A 64 16.45 2.55 8.20
CA ARG A 64 15.64 2.05 7.07
C ARG A 64 14.88 0.77 7.42
N ARG A 65 15.54 -0.15 8.15
CA ARG A 65 14.90 -1.39 8.60
C ARG A 65 13.66 -1.13 9.47
N VAL A 66 13.75 -0.19 10.41
CA VAL A 66 12.63 0.19 11.25
C VAL A 66 11.51 0.79 10.41
N MET A 67 11.82 1.67 9.46
CA MET A 67 10.82 2.24 8.55
C MET A 67 10.08 1.17 7.76
N VAL A 68 10.78 0.19 7.20
CA VAL A 68 10.16 -0.89 6.41
C VAL A 68 9.28 -1.78 7.29
N ILE A 69 9.77 -2.20 8.45
CA ILE A 69 9.00 -3.04 9.37
C ILE A 69 7.74 -2.30 9.87
N THR A 70 7.89 -1.06 10.32
CA THR A 70 6.75 -0.24 10.76
C THR A 70 5.78 0.03 9.62
N GLY A 71 6.30 0.22 8.41
CA GLY A 71 5.50 0.41 7.22
C GLY A 71 4.62 -0.80 6.89
N TYR A 72 5.18 -2.00 6.76
CA TYR A 72 4.38 -3.21 6.51
C TYR A 72 3.43 -3.54 7.65
N SER A 73 3.86 -3.35 8.91
CA SER A 73 3.01 -3.59 10.08
C SER A 73 1.83 -2.61 10.13
N SER A 74 2.07 -1.32 9.88
CA SER A 74 1.00 -0.32 9.86
C SER A 74 0.05 -0.51 8.68
N THR A 75 0.56 -0.85 7.48
CA THR A 75 -0.31 -1.14 6.34
C THR A 75 -1.18 -2.38 6.60
N ALA A 76 -0.62 -3.45 7.17
CA ALA A 76 -1.39 -4.62 7.56
C ALA A 76 -2.47 -4.26 8.59
N PHE A 77 -2.13 -3.46 9.60
CA PHE A 77 -3.07 -2.99 10.62
C PHE A 77 -4.24 -2.20 10.02
N PHE A 78 -3.96 -1.23 9.14
CA PHE A 78 -5.02 -0.47 8.48
C PHE A 78 -5.88 -1.34 7.56
N HIS A 79 -5.30 -2.32 6.87
CA HIS A 79 -6.10 -3.27 6.06
C HIS A 79 -7.06 -4.09 6.92
N VAL A 80 -6.63 -4.54 8.10
CA VAL A 80 -7.51 -5.24 9.05
C VAL A 80 -8.63 -4.31 9.53
N LEU A 81 -8.32 -3.04 9.83
CA LEU A 81 -9.33 -2.07 10.24
C LEU A 81 -10.33 -1.76 9.12
N ILE A 82 -9.87 -1.62 7.87
CA ILE A 82 -10.75 -1.38 6.71
C ILE A 82 -11.67 -2.60 6.51
N ALA A 83 -11.11 -3.81 6.55
CA ALA A 83 -11.89 -5.03 6.42
C ALA A 83 -12.91 -5.17 7.56
N GLY A 84 -12.48 -4.95 8.81
CA GLY A 84 -13.34 -4.97 9.99
C GLY A 84 -14.47 -3.94 9.93
N ALA A 85 -14.14 -2.69 9.58
CA ALA A 85 -15.15 -1.64 9.41
C ALA A 85 -16.13 -1.97 8.30
N SER A 86 -15.65 -2.54 7.18
CA SER A 86 -16.51 -2.96 6.07
C SER A 86 -17.47 -4.12 6.43
N MET A 87 -17.06 -4.99 7.38
CA MET A 87 -17.90 -6.10 7.86
C MET A 87 -18.90 -5.66 8.92
N LEU A 88 -18.45 -4.82 9.86
CA LEU A 88 -19.23 -4.47 11.05
C LEU A 88 -20.24 -3.35 10.80
N LEU A 89 -19.97 -2.48 9.82
CA LEU A 89 -20.85 -1.37 9.52
C LEU A 89 -21.85 -1.76 8.41
N PRO A 90 -23.17 -1.69 8.68
CA PRO A 90 -24.20 -1.93 7.67
C PRO A 90 -24.05 -1.01 6.46
N ALA A 91 -24.49 -1.48 5.29
CA ALA A 91 -24.35 -0.72 4.04
C ALA A 91 -25.13 0.60 4.04
N ASP A 92 -26.22 0.66 4.77
CA ASP A 92 -27.13 1.79 4.95
C ASP A 92 -26.66 2.80 6.01
N ASN A 93 -25.55 2.52 6.71
CA ASN A 93 -25.02 3.45 7.69
C ASN A 93 -24.32 4.63 7.00
N ALA A 94 -24.85 5.83 7.17
CA ALA A 94 -24.30 7.07 6.58
C ALA A 94 -22.85 7.37 6.99
N ALA A 95 -22.38 6.84 8.12
CA ALA A 95 -21.01 7.04 8.58
C ALA A 95 -20.01 6.06 7.93
N ARG A 96 -20.46 4.94 7.39
CA ARG A 96 -19.61 3.89 6.82
C ARG A 96 -18.64 4.40 5.75
N PRO A 97 -19.08 5.16 4.72
CA PRO A 97 -18.20 5.65 3.68
C PRO A 97 -17.09 6.54 4.25
N TRP A 98 -17.42 7.42 5.18
CA TRP A 98 -16.47 8.35 5.79
C TRP A 98 -15.43 7.64 6.66
N ILE A 99 -15.85 6.65 7.45
CA ILE A 99 -14.95 5.83 8.26
C ILE A 99 -13.96 5.09 7.34
N LEU A 100 -14.46 4.45 6.28
CA LEU A 100 -13.61 3.75 5.31
C LEU A 100 -12.66 4.71 4.60
N LEU A 101 -13.12 5.90 4.21
CA LEU A 101 -12.25 6.92 3.61
C LEU A 101 -11.12 7.32 4.55
N VAL A 102 -11.40 7.60 5.82
CA VAL A 102 -10.37 7.98 6.80
C VAL A 102 -9.35 6.86 6.97
N LEU A 103 -9.79 5.60 7.08
CA LEU A 103 -8.91 4.45 7.21
C LEU A 103 -8.04 4.25 5.96
N ILE A 104 -8.60 4.43 4.76
CA ILE A 104 -7.86 4.39 3.49
C ILE A 104 -6.80 5.52 3.45
N VAL A 105 -7.16 6.73 3.83
CA VAL A 105 -6.23 7.87 3.90
C VAL A 105 -5.08 7.59 4.89
N CYS A 106 -5.40 7.03 6.07
CA CYS A 106 -4.38 6.63 7.05
C CYS A 106 -3.46 5.53 6.52
N PHE A 107 -4.02 4.52 5.82
CA PHE A 107 -3.24 3.49 5.16
C PHE A 107 -2.28 4.08 4.13
N VAL A 108 -2.78 4.94 3.22
CA VAL A 108 -1.96 5.61 2.19
C VAL A 108 -0.87 6.46 2.84
N GLY A 109 -1.22 7.23 3.88
CA GLY A 109 -0.27 8.05 4.63
C GLY A 109 0.84 7.23 5.28
N ALA A 110 0.51 6.15 5.96
CA ALA A 110 1.47 5.24 6.59
C ALA A 110 2.40 4.59 5.55
N MET A 111 1.83 4.09 4.46
CA MET A 111 2.59 3.46 3.38
C MET A 111 3.54 4.45 2.71
N GLN A 112 3.07 5.64 2.35
CA GLN A 112 3.89 6.64 1.68
C GLN A 112 4.99 7.21 2.60
N THR A 113 4.70 7.34 3.88
CA THR A 113 5.67 7.83 4.86
C THR A 113 6.75 6.79 5.17
N CYS A 114 6.38 5.52 5.33
CA CYS A 114 7.30 4.50 5.83
C CYS A 114 7.91 3.64 4.73
N LEU A 115 7.16 3.28 3.67
CA LEU A 115 7.60 2.30 2.67
C LEU A 115 8.06 2.92 1.36
N ASN A 116 7.39 3.95 0.85
CA ASN A 116 7.60 4.39 -0.52
C ASN A 116 9.07 4.80 -0.76
N VAL A 117 9.57 5.79 -0.06
CA VAL A 117 10.94 6.29 -0.24
C VAL A 117 11.97 5.28 0.26
N SER A 118 11.73 4.66 1.43
CA SER A 118 12.68 3.71 2.04
C SER A 118 12.93 2.48 1.18
N THR A 119 11.93 1.98 0.45
CA THR A 119 12.11 0.86 -0.49
C THR A 119 13.11 1.19 -1.60
N TRP A 120 12.98 2.37 -2.21
CA TRP A 120 13.89 2.80 -3.28
C TRP A 120 15.32 3.00 -2.79
N VAL A 121 15.47 3.56 -1.59
CA VAL A 121 16.78 3.76 -0.96
C VAL A 121 17.42 2.43 -0.61
N ILE A 122 16.69 1.50 0.01
CA ILE A 122 17.19 0.15 0.29
C ILE A 122 17.64 -0.54 -1.00
N MET A 123 16.84 -0.51 -2.06
CA MET A 123 17.23 -1.08 -3.35
C MET A 123 18.54 -0.48 -3.88
N SER A 124 18.78 0.81 -3.67
CA SER A 124 20.03 1.46 -4.10
C SER A 124 21.23 1.06 -3.24
N GLU A 125 21.02 0.73 -1.98
CA GLU A 125 22.06 0.33 -1.02
C GLU A 125 22.40 -1.17 -1.08
N LEU A 126 21.48 -2.01 -1.59
CA LEU A 126 21.66 -3.46 -1.69
C LEU A 126 22.74 -3.89 -2.68
N PHE A 127 23.05 -3.06 -3.67
CA PHE A 127 23.96 -3.45 -4.75
C PHE A 127 25.28 -2.68 -4.72
N PRO A 128 26.42 -3.40 -4.87
CA PRO A 128 27.71 -2.77 -5.08
C PRO A 128 27.73 -1.84 -6.31
N LEU A 129 28.52 -0.80 -6.30
CA LEU A 129 28.57 0.23 -7.36
C LEU A 129 28.66 -0.38 -8.78
N ARG A 130 29.46 -1.44 -8.95
CA ARG A 130 29.68 -2.09 -10.26
C ARG A 130 28.40 -2.64 -10.90
N VAL A 131 27.46 -3.13 -10.11
CA VAL A 131 26.25 -3.81 -10.59
C VAL A 131 24.96 -3.10 -10.16
N ARG A 132 25.09 -1.93 -9.51
CA ARG A 132 23.96 -1.18 -8.93
C ARG A 132 22.89 -0.87 -9.97
N ALA A 133 23.26 -0.33 -11.12
CA ALA A 133 22.32 0.05 -12.16
C ALA A 133 21.51 -1.17 -12.66
N ALA A 134 22.17 -2.29 -12.96
CA ALA A 134 21.52 -3.51 -13.41
C ALA A 134 20.66 -4.13 -12.29
N GLY A 135 21.18 -4.21 -11.06
CA GLY A 135 20.47 -4.76 -9.91
C GLY A 135 19.20 -3.98 -9.57
N MET A 136 19.29 -2.63 -9.54
CA MET A 136 18.14 -1.76 -9.35
C MET A 136 17.14 -1.88 -10.50
N GLY A 137 17.63 -1.92 -11.76
CA GLY A 137 16.77 -2.06 -12.93
C GLY A 137 15.94 -3.34 -12.90
N ILE A 138 16.55 -4.49 -12.58
CA ILE A 138 15.84 -5.77 -12.46
C ILE A 138 14.85 -5.74 -11.28
N SER A 139 15.25 -5.18 -10.14
CA SER A 139 14.37 -5.09 -8.96
C SER A 139 13.16 -4.18 -9.23
N ALA A 140 13.39 -3.03 -9.87
CA ALA A 140 12.33 -2.11 -10.28
C ALA A 140 11.40 -2.75 -11.32
N PHE A 141 11.96 -3.42 -12.34
CA PHE A 141 11.18 -4.16 -13.35
C PHE A 141 10.28 -5.21 -12.68
N SER A 142 10.81 -5.99 -11.74
CA SER A 142 10.03 -6.99 -11.01
C SER A 142 8.89 -6.35 -10.20
N GLY A 143 9.15 -5.21 -9.57
CA GLY A 143 8.12 -4.42 -8.87
C GLY A 143 7.02 -3.97 -9.84
N TRP A 144 7.38 -3.36 -10.97
CA TRP A 144 6.39 -2.89 -11.94
C TRP A 144 5.63 -4.03 -12.64
N MET A 145 6.27 -5.19 -12.86
CA MET A 145 5.57 -6.39 -13.36
C MET A 145 4.54 -6.87 -12.32
N MET A 146 4.89 -6.92 -11.04
CA MET A 146 3.95 -7.27 -9.98
C MET A 146 2.80 -6.26 -9.88
N ASN A 147 3.10 -4.96 -10.03
CA ASN A 147 2.07 -3.93 -10.13
C ASN A 147 1.10 -4.17 -11.28
N GLY A 148 1.62 -4.49 -12.47
CA GLY A 148 0.79 -4.81 -13.64
C GLY A 148 -0.13 -6.00 -13.38
N VAL A 149 0.40 -7.09 -12.81
CA VAL A 149 -0.39 -8.28 -12.44
C VAL A 149 -1.50 -7.92 -11.44
N LEU A 150 -1.16 -7.18 -10.38
CA LEU A 150 -2.15 -6.74 -9.38
C LEU A 150 -3.20 -5.81 -9.97
N SER A 151 -2.81 -4.88 -10.84
CA SER A 151 -3.73 -3.94 -11.47
C SER A 151 -4.74 -4.65 -12.37
N LEU A 152 -4.35 -5.72 -13.06
CA LEU A 152 -5.26 -6.55 -13.85
C LEU A 152 -6.13 -7.46 -12.96
N ALA A 153 -5.57 -8.01 -11.90
CA ALA A 153 -6.27 -8.94 -11.00
C ALA A 153 -7.24 -8.22 -10.05
N PHE A 154 -6.91 -7.01 -9.60
CA PHE A 154 -7.66 -6.33 -8.54
C PHE A 154 -9.14 -6.09 -8.86
N PRO A 155 -9.54 -5.61 -10.08
CA PRO A 155 -10.96 -5.45 -10.39
C PRO A 155 -11.74 -6.77 -10.35
N VAL A 156 -11.08 -7.89 -10.74
CA VAL A 156 -11.68 -9.24 -10.70
C VAL A 156 -11.80 -9.70 -9.24
N ILE A 157 -10.77 -9.52 -8.43
CA ILE A 157 -10.78 -9.85 -7.00
C ILE A 157 -11.87 -9.03 -6.30
N LEU A 158 -11.90 -7.70 -6.53
CA LEU A 158 -12.90 -6.82 -5.92
C LEU A 158 -14.33 -7.24 -6.30
N GLY A 159 -14.54 -7.64 -7.54
CA GLY A 159 -15.85 -8.15 -7.99
C GLY A 159 -16.22 -9.50 -7.40
N ALA A 160 -15.25 -10.38 -7.15
CA ALA A 160 -15.51 -11.74 -6.65
C ALA A 160 -15.68 -11.82 -5.12
N VAL A 161 -14.83 -11.12 -4.37
CA VAL A 161 -14.78 -11.20 -2.88
C VAL A 161 -15.16 -9.89 -2.20
N GLY A 162 -15.49 -8.86 -2.96
CA GLY A 162 -15.87 -7.55 -2.46
C GLY A 162 -14.74 -6.78 -1.80
N LEU A 163 -15.08 -5.64 -1.22
CA LEU A 163 -14.15 -4.76 -0.53
C LEU A 163 -13.46 -5.49 0.64
N THR A 164 -14.25 -6.11 1.49
CA THR A 164 -13.78 -6.82 2.70
C THR A 164 -12.76 -7.90 2.37
N GLY A 165 -13.09 -8.80 1.43
CA GLY A 165 -12.21 -9.91 1.04
C GLY A 165 -10.89 -9.41 0.43
N SER A 166 -10.95 -8.36 -0.37
CA SER A 166 -9.76 -7.74 -0.98
C SER A 166 -8.80 -7.21 0.09
N PHE A 167 -9.30 -6.49 1.10
CA PHE A 167 -8.46 -5.94 2.17
C PHE A 167 -7.95 -7.00 3.15
N ILE A 168 -8.70 -8.08 3.40
CA ILE A 168 -8.20 -9.24 4.14
C ILE A 168 -7.02 -9.87 3.38
N GLY A 169 -7.14 -10.06 2.09
CA GLY A 169 -6.05 -10.59 1.27
C GLY A 169 -4.78 -9.74 1.37
N PHE A 170 -4.90 -8.43 1.23
CA PHE A 170 -3.76 -7.51 1.43
C PHE A 170 -3.21 -7.55 2.85
N ALA A 171 -4.07 -7.62 3.88
CA ALA A 171 -3.63 -7.72 5.27
C ALA A 171 -2.76 -8.96 5.49
N VAL A 172 -3.20 -10.13 5.04
CA VAL A 172 -2.45 -11.40 5.17
C VAL A 172 -1.09 -11.30 4.47
N VAL A 173 -1.05 -10.80 3.24
CA VAL A 173 0.20 -10.65 2.48
C VAL A 173 1.16 -9.68 3.20
N ASN A 174 0.66 -8.55 3.69
CA ASN A 174 1.50 -7.58 4.40
C ASN A 174 2.03 -8.11 5.74
N VAL A 175 1.24 -8.91 6.48
CA VAL A 175 1.71 -9.60 7.69
C VAL A 175 2.84 -10.58 7.36
N ILE A 176 2.68 -11.37 6.31
CA ILE A 176 3.72 -12.33 5.87
C ILE A 176 5.01 -11.57 5.53
N ILE A 177 4.92 -10.49 4.76
CA ILE A 177 6.09 -9.69 4.39
C ILE A 177 6.72 -9.05 5.63
N ALA A 178 5.92 -8.49 6.55
CA ALA A 178 6.42 -7.93 7.80
C ALA A 178 7.20 -8.96 8.63
N LEU A 179 6.67 -10.18 8.76
CA LEU A 179 7.33 -11.28 9.47
C LEU A 179 8.65 -11.70 8.80
N LEU A 180 8.67 -11.77 7.47
CA LEU A 180 9.89 -12.06 6.71
C LEU A 180 10.96 -10.98 6.91
N MET A 181 10.56 -9.70 6.96
CA MET A 181 11.48 -8.57 7.20
C MET A 181 11.95 -8.49 8.66
N PHE A 182 11.16 -9.00 9.60
CA PHE A 182 11.58 -9.12 11.00
C PHE A 182 12.68 -10.18 11.19
N ARG A 183 12.57 -11.28 10.45
CA ARG A 183 13.44 -12.44 10.61
C ARG A 183 14.83 -12.26 9.96
N ASN A 184 14.92 -11.43 8.92
CA ASN A 184 16.14 -11.14 8.17
C ASN A 184 16.68 -9.73 8.50
#